data_ff36f2ffb5401f712238a564cabb5c0f
#
_entry.id   ff36f2ffb5401f712238a564cabb5c0f
#
_cell.length_a   1.000
_cell.length_b   1.000
_cell.length_c   1.000
_cell.angle_alpha   90.00
_cell.angle_beta   90.00
_cell.angle_gamma   90.00
#
_symmetry.space_group_name_H-M   'P 1'
#
loop_
_entity.id
_entity.type
_entity.pdbx_description
1 polymer ?
#
loop_
_entity_poly.entity_id
_entity_poly.type
_entity_poly.pdbx_seq_one_letter_code
_entity_poly.pdbx_strand_id
1 'polypeptide(L)'
;MLPESVATLERHLHYWHFYDKTGELVNFYPHVKAELLQVMRIEIDPYYHLNDSCTDCVVEFIKRLFKWYDKQKLSGTLPRK
;
A
#
# COMPACT_ATOMS: atom_id res chain seq x y z
N MET A 1 -10.14 -8.76 -4.99
CA MET A 1 -9.83 -7.54 -4.21
C MET A 1 -11.09 -6.73 -4.00
N LEU A 2 -11.31 -6.25 -2.78
CA LEU A 2 -12.50 -5.45 -2.46
C LEU A 2 -12.43 -4.07 -3.11
N PRO A 3 -13.56 -3.52 -3.57
CA PRO A 3 -13.58 -2.17 -4.15
C PRO A 3 -13.05 -1.10 -3.19
N GLU A 4 -13.32 -1.24 -1.89
CA GLU A 4 -12.81 -0.30 -0.89
C GLU A 4 -11.28 -0.35 -0.80
N SER A 5 -10.70 -1.54 -0.90
CA SER A 5 -9.24 -1.70 -0.90
C SER A 5 -8.62 -1.01 -2.11
N VAL A 6 -9.21 -1.19 -3.28
CA VAL A 6 -8.75 -0.51 -4.50
C VAL A 6 -8.83 1.00 -4.34
N ALA A 7 -9.96 1.51 -3.85
CA ALA A 7 -10.15 2.94 -3.64
C ALA A 7 -9.12 3.52 -2.68
N THR A 8 -8.82 2.79 -1.59
CA THR A 8 -7.82 3.22 -0.62
C THR A 8 -6.42 3.26 -1.25
N LEU A 9 -6.05 2.22 -1.99
CA LEU A 9 -4.75 2.18 -2.66
C LEU A 9 -4.61 3.28 -3.69
N GLU A 10 -5.65 3.53 -4.48
CA GLU A 10 -5.62 4.59 -5.50
C GLU A 10 -5.54 5.97 -4.89
N ARG A 11 -6.20 6.17 -3.73
CA ARG A 11 -6.15 7.46 -3.02
C ARG A 11 -4.73 7.79 -2.58
N HIS A 12 -3.95 6.78 -2.23
CA HIS A 12 -2.59 6.95 -1.73
C HIS A 12 -1.51 6.56 -2.74
N LEU A 13 -1.91 6.34 -3.99
CA LEU A 13 -0.98 5.89 -5.03
C LEU A 13 0.13 6.90 -5.30
N HIS A 14 -0.13 8.18 -5.08
CA HIS A 14 0.88 9.23 -5.26
C HIS A 14 2.08 9.06 -4.33
N TYR A 15 1.90 8.48 -3.14
CA TYR A 15 3.01 8.19 -2.22
C TYR A 15 3.94 7.15 -2.84
N TRP A 16 3.36 6.13 -3.46
CA TRP A 16 4.14 5.08 -4.12
C TRP A 16 4.91 5.62 -5.32
N HIS A 17 4.24 6.43 -6.15
CA HIS A 17 4.88 7.03 -7.31
C HIS A 17 6.02 7.97 -6.91
N PHE A 18 5.81 8.75 -5.86
CA PHE A 18 6.85 9.65 -5.35
C PHE A 18 8.05 8.85 -4.82
N TYR A 19 7.79 7.79 -4.07
CA TYR A 19 8.85 6.92 -3.56
C TYR A 19 9.62 6.26 -4.71
N ASP A 20 8.90 5.75 -5.71
CA ASP A 20 9.53 5.08 -6.86
C ASP A 20 10.43 6.04 -7.63
N LYS A 21 10.06 7.33 -7.69
CA LYS A 21 10.80 8.35 -8.40
C LYS A 21 11.99 8.89 -7.61
N THR A 22 11.83 9.08 -6.30
CA THR A 22 12.83 9.76 -5.45
C THR A 22 13.53 8.87 -4.45
N GLY A 23 12.96 7.72 -4.14
CA GLY A 23 13.47 6.84 -3.10
C GLY A 23 13.11 7.26 -1.68
N GLU A 24 12.23 8.23 -1.52
CA GLU A 24 11.85 8.76 -0.21
C GLU A 24 10.34 8.81 -0.03
N LEU A 25 9.88 8.51 1.19
CA LEU A 25 8.50 8.71 1.58
C LEU A 25 8.38 10.03 2.33
N VAL A 26 7.61 10.97 1.78
CA VAL A 26 7.38 12.26 2.41
C VAL A 26 5.89 12.42 2.72
N ASN A 27 5.59 13.14 3.80
CA ASN A 27 4.21 13.41 4.24
C ASN A 27 3.38 12.14 4.44
N PHE A 28 4.04 11.09 4.92
CA PHE A 28 3.41 9.79 5.15
C PHE A 28 2.81 9.75 6.55
N TYR A 29 1.62 10.28 6.68
CA TYR A 29 0.97 10.48 7.98
C TYR A 29 0.49 9.16 8.61
N PRO A 30 0.33 9.12 9.95
CA PRO A 30 -0.12 7.91 10.64
C PRO A 30 -1.46 7.36 10.15
N HIS A 31 -2.40 8.23 9.80
CA HIS A 31 -3.70 7.77 9.30
C HIS A 31 -3.58 7.07 7.94
N VAL A 32 -2.63 7.50 7.11
CA VAL A 32 -2.37 6.85 5.83
C VAL A 32 -1.82 5.44 6.06
N LYS A 33 -0.86 5.32 6.99
CA LYS A 33 -0.31 4.01 7.35
C LYS A 33 -1.40 3.08 7.85
N ALA A 34 -2.30 3.59 8.69
CA ALA A 34 -3.39 2.78 9.24
C ALA A 34 -4.33 2.27 8.15
N GLU A 35 -4.69 3.12 7.20
CA GLU A 35 -5.56 2.74 6.08
C GLU A 35 -4.88 1.68 5.21
N LEU A 36 -3.63 1.89 4.86
CA LEU A 36 -2.89 0.94 4.02
C LEU A 36 -2.64 -0.38 4.75
N LEU A 37 -2.40 -0.33 6.06
CA LEU A 37 -2.23 -1.53 6.86
C LEU A 37 -3.50 -2.36 6.89
N GLN A 38 -4.65 -1.70 6.95
CA GLN A 38 -5.94 -2.39 6.90
C GLN A 38 -6.10 -3.14 5.57
N VAL A 39 -5.72 -2.51 4.46
CA VAL A 39 -5.74 -3.16 3.15
C VAL A 39 -4.81 -4.38 3.13
N MET A 40 -3.61 -4.23 3.66
CA MET A 40 -2.65 -5.32 3.74
C MET A 40 -3.26 -6.52 4.49
N ARG A 41 -3.89 -6.27 5.63
CA ARG A 41 -4.48 -7.32 6.44
C ARG A 41 -5.69 -7.97 5.80
N ILE A 42 -6.47 -7.21 5.04
CA ILE A 42 -7.66 -7.73 4.37
C ILE A 42 -7.27 -8.56 3.13
N GLU A 43 -6.32 -8.06 2.35
CA GLU A 43 -6.08 -8.60 1.02
C GLU A 43 -4.88 -9.55 0.94
N ILE A 44 -3.88 -9.39 1.79
CA ILE A 44 -2.63 -10.14 1.69
C ILE A 44 -2.40 -11.04 2.90
N ASP A 45 -2.31 -10.44 4.09
CA ASP A 45 -1.93 -11.17 5.30
C ASP A 45 -2.69 -10.62 6.50
N PRO A 46 -3.71 -11.35 7.02
CA PRO A 46 -4.52 -10.86 8.14
C PRO A 46 -3.73 -10.72 9.44
N TYR A 47 -2.55 -11.33 9.52
CA TYR A 47 -1.71 -11.27 10.71
C TYR A 47 -0.51 -10.35 10.54
N TYR A 48 -0.50 -9.56 9.47
CA TYR A 48 0.62 -8.64 9.21
C TYR A 48 0.75 -7.64 10.36
N HIS A 49 1.99 -7.46 10.82
CA HIS A 49 2.29 -6.54 11.91
C HIS A 49 3.31 -5.51 11.42
N LEU A 50 2.93 -4.24 11.44
CA LEU A 50 3.78 -3.15 10.99
C LEU A 50 4.47 -2.51 12.19
N ASN A 51 5.80 -2.41 12.12
CA ASN A 51 6.57 -1.68 13.12
C ASN A 51 6.78 -0.24 12.67
N ASP A 52 5.98 0.69 13.19
CA ASP A 52 6.02 2.11 12.83
C ASP A 52 7.34 2.78 13.21
N SER A 53 8.04 2.23 14.21
CA SER A 53 9.29 2.80 14.69
C SER A 53 10.47 2.52 13.77
N CYS A 54 10.29 1.61 12.84
CA CYS A 54 11.33 1.18 11.92
C CYS A 54 11.05 1.76 10.54
N THR A 55 11.85 2.72 10.10
CA THR A 55 11.69 3.35 8.80
C THR A 55 11.78 2.33 7.66
N ASP A 56 12.76 1.43 7.74
CA ASP A 56 12.94 0.38 6.74
C ASP A 56 11.75 -0.56 6.69
N CYS A 57 11.15 -0.84 7.84
CA CYS A 57 9.96 -1.68 7.91
C CYS A 57 8.77 -1.04 7.21
N VAL A 58 8.60 0.26 7.36
CA VAL A 58 7.55 1.01 6.69
C VAL A 58 7.77 1.01 5.18
N VAL A 59 9.01 1.22 4.74
CA VAL A 59 9.37 1.18 3.32
C VAL A 59 9.08 -0.21 2.73
N GLU A 60 9.47 -1.26 3.42
CA GLU A 60 9.20 -2.63 2.97
C GLU A 60 7.70 -2.91 2.88
N PHE A 61 6.95 -2.43 3.86
CA PHE A 61 5.49 -2.54 3.86
C PHE A 61 4.88 -1.91 2.62
N ILE A 62 5.28 -0.68 2.30
CA ILE A 62 4.77 0.05 1.15
C ILE A 62 5.16 -0.67 -0.15
N LYS A 63 6.42 -1.08 -0.27
CA LYS A 63 6.88 -1.82 -1.45
C LYS A 63 6.06 -3.08 -1.67
N ARG A 64 5.87 -3.86 -0.61
CA ARG A 64 5.15 -5.13 -0.69
C ARG A 64 3.70 -4.91 -1.10
N LEU A 65 3.05 -3.91 -0.50
CA LEU A 65 1.65 -3.62 -0.75
C LEU A 65 1.42 -3.16 -2.18
N PHE A 66 2.20 -2.17 -2.65
CA PHE A 66 1.98 -1.60 -3.97
C PHE A 66 2.51 -2.49 -5.10
N LYS A 67 3.53 -3.30 -4.86
CA LYS A 67 3.95 -4.31 -5.83
C LYS A 67 2.86 -5.36 -6.01
N TRP A 68 2.22 -5.76 -4.92
CA TRP A 68 1.08 -6.66 -4.99
C TRP A 68 -0.08 -6.02 -5.77
N TYR A 69 -0.36 -4.73 -5.51
CA TYR A 69 -1.38 -3.98 -6.23
C TYR A 69 -1.09 -3.96 -7.74
N ASP A 70 0.13 -3.64 -8.12
CA ASP A 70 0.52 -3.61 -9.52
C ASP A 70 0.37 -4.98 -10.18
N LYS A 71 0.74 -6.04 -9.46
CA LYS A 71 0.60 -7.40 -9.95
C LYS A 71 -0.87 -7.76 -10.19
N GLN A 72 -1.76 -7.38 -9.28
CA GLN A 72 -3.19 -7.62 -9.43
C GLN A 72 -3.74 -6.86 -10.63
N LYS A 73 -3.29 -5.63 -10.82
CA LYS A 73 -3.69 -4.80 -11.95
C LYS A 73 -3.27 -5.43 -13.28
N LEU A 74 -2.05 -5.96 -13.35
CA LEU A 74 -1.54 -6.61 -14.54
C LEU A 74 -2.27 -7.93 -14.82
N SER A 75 -2.68 -8.66 -13.79
CA SER A 75 -3.39 -9.91 -13.94
C SER A 75 -4.88 -9.72 -14.27
N GLY A 76 -5.37 -8.49 -14.26
CA GLY A 76 -6.76 -8.17 -14.57
C GLY A 76 -7.74 -8.53 -13.47
N THR A 77 -7.27 -8.76 -12.25
CA THR A 77 -8.14 -9.10 -11.11
C THR A 77 -8.77 -7.89 -10.45
N LEU A 78 -8.32 -6.68 -10.80
CA LEU A 78 -8.89 -5.45 -10.24
C LEU A 78 -10.20 -5.10 -10.93
N PRO A 79 -11.19 -4.57 -10.16
CA PRO A 79 -12.40 -4.05 -10.80
C PRO A 79 -12.05 -2.87 -11.70
N ARG A 80 -12.65 -2.84 -12.85
CA ARG A 80 -12.45 -1.71 -13.77
C ARG A 80 -13.39 -0.59 -13.40
N LYS A 81 -12.89 0.61 -13.55
CA LYS A 81 -13.71 1.79 -13.34
C LYS A 81 -14.74 1.94 -14.45
#